data_eca8a8794515cbeb20969610e676b2be
#
_entry.id   eca8a8794515cbeb20969610e676b2be
#
_cell.length_a   1.000
_cell.length_b   1.000
_cell.length_c   1.000
_cell.angle_alpha   90.00
_cell.angle_beta   90.00
_cell.angle_gamma   90.00
#
_symmetry.space_group_name_H-M   'P 1'
#
loop_
_entity.id
_entity.type
_entity.pdbx_description
1 polymer ?
#
loop_
_entity_poly.entity_id
_entity_poly.type
_entity_poly.pdbx_seq_one_letter_code
_entity_poly.pdbx_strand_id
1 'polypeptide(L)'
;TLTYKYKVSALDFIDKETSDQVFKNRVADCVIYTKSTLLENQSVVDYFDYSYKGNDLCIPYHDILYIETTGTSHKLRIVGKNFAKEFYGTMTDIQEKDKETQRFYLSHKSFLVNIGNVREIDRKKMEVVFYEDHRCPISRLKTKKLRELMAKKQKK
;
A
#
# COMPACT_ATOMS: atom_id res chain seq x y z
N THR A 1 -20.43 21.21 20.03
CA THR A 1 -20.29 21.85 18.73
C THR A 1 -18.86 22.14 18.33
N LEU A 2 -17.89 22.14 19.26
CA LEU A 2 -16.45 22.24 18.97
C LEU A 2 -15.93 21.02 18.23
N THR A 3 -16.46 19.83 18.47
CA THR A 3 -16.10 18.57 17.82
C THR A 3 -16.31 18.59 16.29
N TYR A 4 -17.36 19.26 15.83
CA TYR A 4 -17.64 19.38 14.40
C TYR A 4 -16.69 20.36 13.68
N LYS A 5 -16.24 21.40 14.37
CA LYS A 5 -15.38 22.42 13.79
C LYS A 5 -13.97 21.90 13.47
N TYR A 6 -13.51 20.91 14.22
CA TYR A 6 -12.15 20.34 14.08
C TYR A 6 -12.14 18.94 13.49
N LYS A 7 -13.29 18.41 12.99
CA LYS A 7 -13.40 17.04 12.47
C LYS A 7 -12.85 15.98 13.43
N VAL A 8 -13.07 16.16 14.73
CA VAL A 8 -12.67 15.20 15.75
C VAL A 8 -13.74 14.14 15.87
N SER A 9 -13.37 12.87 15.71
CA SER A 9 -14.25 11.73 15.95
C SER A 9 -14.36 11.49 17.47
N ALA A 10 -15.56 11.61 18.03
CA ALA A 10 -15.84 11.30 19.42
C ALA A 10 -16.43 9.89 19.52
N LEU A 11 -15.87 9.06 20.40
CA LEU A 11 -16.36 7.69 20.65
C LEU A 11 -17.57 7.68 21.58
N ASP A 12 -17.59 8.56 22.58
CA ASP A 12 -18.69 8.67 23.53
C ASP A 12 -18.70 10.05 24.19
N PHE A 13 -19.85 10.40 24.78
CA PHE A 13 -20.04 11.60 25.57
C PHE A 13 -20.33 11.21 27.02
N ILE A 14 -19.52 11.71 27.94
CA ILE A 14 -19.69 11.49 29.37
C ILE A 14 -20.16 12.79 30.02
N ASP A 15 -21.32 12.74 30.67
CA ASP A 15 -21.85 13.88 31.43
C ASP A 15 -21.04 14.09 32.71
N LYS A 16 -20.80 15.36 33.06
CA LYS A 16 -20.04 15.74 34.25
C LYS A 16 -20.73 15.38 35.56
N GLU A 17 -22.03 15.13 35.52
CA GLU A 17 -22.86 14.74 36.70
C GLU A 17 -22.94 13.23 36.88
N THR A 18 -22.22 12.44 36.08
CA THR A 18 -22.21 10.97 36.15
C THR A 18 -21.46 10.50 37.40
N SER A 19 -21.99 9.48 38.10
CA SER A 19 -21.32 8.89 39.25
C SER A 19 -19.94 8.30 38.91
N ASP A 20 -19.00 8.38 39.85
CA ASP A 20 -17.61 7.91 39.66
C ASP A 20 -17.50 6.48 39.09
N GLN A 21 -18.40 5.57 39.49
CA GLN A 21 -18.36 4.20 39.02
C GLN A 21 -18.80 4.09 37.54
N VAL A 22 -19.84 4.81 37.14
CA VAL A 22 -20.31 4.84 35.76
C VAL A 22 -19.29 5.54 34.86
N PHE A 23 -18.65 6.59 35.35
CA PHE A 23 -17.56 7.27 34.66
C PHE A 23 -16.40 6.32 34.37
N LYS A 24 -15.90 5.61 35.41
CA LYS A 24 -14.79 4.64 35.28
C LYS A 24 -15.11 3.53 34.29
N ASN A 25 -16.35 2.99 34.33
CA ASN A 25 -16.77 1.94 33.43
C ASN A 25 -16.79 2.44 31.97
N ARG A 26 -17.35 3.60 31.69
CA ARG A 26 -17.38 4.19 30.34
C ARG A 26 -15.98 4.51 29.80
N VAL A 27 -15.10 5.03 30.64
CA VAL A 27 -13.71 5.25 30.25
C VAL A 27 -13.02 3.94 29.91
N ALA A 28 -13.24 2.90 30.73
CA ALA A 28 -12.68 1.56 30.47
C ALA A 28 -13.20 0.99 29.13
N ASP A 29 -14.50 1.11 28.87
CA ASP A 29 -15.12 0.66 27.61
C ASP A 29 -14.55 1.42 26.39
N CYS A 30 -14.40 2.73 26.49
CA CYS A 30 -13.78 3.54 25.43
C CYS A 30 -12.32 3.12 25.18
N VAL A 31 -11.55 2.85 26.22
CA VAL A 31 -10.15 2.39 26.10
C VAL A 31 -10.08 1.02 25.45
N ILE A 32 -10.95 0.08 25.87
CA ILE A 32 -11.02 -1.27 25.29
C ILE A 32 -11.42 -1.19 23.82
N TYR A 33 -12.46 -0.41 23.49
CA TYR A 33 -12.91 -0.21 22.10
C TYR A 33 -11.82 0.42 21.23
N THR A 34 -11.18 1.48 21.72
CA THR A 34 -10.07 2.12 20.99
C THR A 34 -8.91 1.16 20.78
N LYS A 35 -8.55 0.37 21.79
CA LYS A 35 -7.48 -0.63 21.69
C LYS A 35 -7.82 -1.74 20.69
N SER A 36 -9.06 -2.27 20.71
CA SER A 36 -9.49 -3.29 19.76
C SER A 36 -9.52 -2.73 18.33
N THR A 37 -10.07 -1.52 18.12
CA THR A 37 -10.11 -0.86 16.82
C THR A 37 -8.71 -0.54 16.29
N LEU A 38 -7.78 -0.12 17.15
CA LEU A 38 -6.38 0.09 16.77
C LEU A 38 -5.68 -1.22 16.44
N LEU A 39 -5.98 -2.31 17.14
CA LEU A 39 -5.43 -3.65 16.86
C LEU A 39 -6.02 -4.23 15.56
N GLU A 40 -7.30 -4.05 15.29
CA GLU A 40 -7.96 -4.44 14.04
C GLU A 40 -7.49 -3.59 12.85
N ASN A 41 -7.20 -2.31 13.06
CA ASN A 41 -6.65 -1.40 12.05
C ASN A 41 -5.11 -1.39 12.00
N GLN A 42 -4.41 -2.13 12.84
CA GLN A 42 -3.01 -2.49 12.60
C GLN A 42 -2.96 -3.59 11.53
N SER A 43 -3.41 -3.28 10.33
CA SER A 43 -2.74 -3.85 9.18
C SER A 43 -1.27 -3.47 9.34
N VAL A 44 -0.43 -4.46 9.61
CA VAL A 44 1.02 -4.28 9.66
C VAL A 44 1.38 -3.55 8.38
N VAL A 45 1.70 -2.27 8.50
CA VAL A 45 2.10 -1.48 7.32
C VAL A 45 3.46 -2.01 6.93
N ASP A 46 3.46 -2.80 5.88
CA ASP A 46 4.68 -3.32 5.30
C ASP A 46 5.38 -2.26 4.47
N TYR A 47 6.68 -2.16 4.65
CA TYR A 47 7.52 -1.17 3.98
C TYR A 47 8.46 -1.84 2.97
N PHE A 48 8.65 -1.16 1.85
CA PHE A 48 9.71 -1.45 0.89
C PHE A 48 10.94 -0.62 1.25
N ASP A 49 12.02 -1.32 1.61
CA ASP A 49 13.27 -0.69 2.01
C ASP A 49 14.22 -0.60 0.81
N TYR A 50 14.85 0.57 0.65
CA TYR A 50 15.82 0.81 -0.39
C TYR A 50 16.88 1.83 0.05
N SER A 51 18.07 1.76 -0.55
CA SER A 51 19.16 2.70 -0.28
C SER A 51 19.36 3.64 -1.45
N TYR A 52 19.49 4.93 -1.19
CA TYR A 52 19.78 5.94 -2.19
C TYR A 52 20.73 7.01 -1.62
N LYS A 53 21.86 7.22 -2.31
CA LYS A 53 22.90 8.20 -1.91
C LYS A 53 23.36 8.06 -0.45
N GLY A 54 23.53 6.83 0.03
CA GLY A 54 23.97 6.54 1.41
C GLY A 54 22.90 6.67 2.49
N ASN A 55 21.63 6.93 2.12
CA ASN A 55 20.51 6.93 3.05
C ASN A 55 19.65 5.68 2.86
N ASP A 56 19.27 5.06 3.96
CA ASP A 56 18.27 4.00 3.97
C ASP A 56 16.89 4.62 4.09
N LEU A 57 16.03 4.28 3.15
CA LEU A 57 14.71 4.85 2.98
C LEU A 57 13.68 3.73 2.95
N CYS A 58 12.47 4.00 3.41
CA CYS A 58 11.35 3.06 3.36
C CYS A 58 10.10 3.72 2.78
N ILE A 59 9.35 2.95 2.01
CA ILE A 59 8.08 3.39 1.42
C ILE A 59 7.03 2.33 1.75
N PRO A 60 5.84 2.71 2.25
CA PRO A 60 4.75 1.76 2.42
C PRO A 60 4.41 1.08 1.09
N TYR A 61 4.30 -0.25 1.07
CA TYR A 61 3.98 -0.98 -0.15
C TYR A 61 2.67 -0.53 -0.81
N HIS A 62 1.68 -0.12 -0.01
CA HIS A 62 0.39 0.34 -0.54
C HIS A 62 0.47 1.66 -1.32
N ASP A 63 1.57 2.41 -1.17
CA ASP A 63 1.80 3.64 -1.92
C ASP A 63 2.57 3.42 -3.22
N ILE A 64 3.17 2.24 -3.42
CA ILE A 64 3.92 1.90 -4.62
C ILE A 64 2.97 1.35 -5.68
N LEU A 65 2.98 1.94 -6.87
CA LEU A 65 2.22 1.45 -8.02
C LEU A 65 3.02 0.43 -8.82
N TYR A 66 4.23 0.81 -9.21
CA TYR A 66 5.14 -0.07 -9.94
C TYR A 66 6.60 0.38 -9.81
N ILE A 67 7.51 -0.51 -10.19
CA ILE A 67 8.94 -0.24 -10.30
C ILE A 67 9.33 -0.44 -11.75
N GLU A 68 10.09 0.49 -12.31
CA GLU A 68 10.56 0.44 -13.70
C GLU A 68 12.08 0.55 -13.79
N THR A 69 12.65 0.00 -14.88
CA THR A 69 14.04 0.26 -15.23
C THR A 69 14.18 1.69 -15.77
N THR A 70 15.27 2.34 -15.43
CA THR A 70 15.67 3.62 -16.05
C THR A 70 16.57 3.38 -17.27
N GLY A 71 16.93 4.44 -17.98
CA GLY A 71 17.96 4.36 -19.03
C GLY A 71 19.38 4.12 -18.52
N THR A 72 19.58 4.15 -17.20
CA THR A 72 20.87 3.93 -16.55
C THR A 72 20.97 2.50 -16.02
N SER A 73 22.09 1.83 -16.27
CA SER A 73 22.34 0.48 -15.77
C SER A 73 22.27 0.44 -14.23
N HIS A 74 21.69 -0.63 -13.69
CA HIS A 74 21.51 -0.86 -12.26
C HIS A 74 20.78 0.27 -11.51
N LYS A 75 19.97 1.06 -12.22
CA LYS A 75 19.16 2.11 -11.64
C LYS A 75 17.69 1.88 -11.95
N LEU A 76 16.89 1.84 -10.91
CA LEU A 76 15.46 1.62 -10.96
C LEU A 76 14.70 2.88 -10.50
N ARG A 77 13.45 2.99 -10.89
CA ARG A 77 12.53 4.04 -10.43
C ARG A 77 11.31 3.40 -9.78
N ILE A 78 11.02 3.78 -8.54
CA ILE A 78 9.76 3.49 -7.88
C ILE A 78 8.78 4.59 -8.25
N VAL A 79 7.62 4.21 -8.76
CA VAL A 79 6.51 5.13 -9.03
C VAL A 79 5.40 4.83 -8.03
N GLY A 80 5.06 5.81 -7.25
CA GLY A 80 3.97 5.78 -6.28
C GLY A 80 2.81 6.66 -6.70
N LYS A 81 1.80 6.76 -5.85
CA LYS A 81 0.59 7.56 -6.12
C LYS A 81 0.92 9.02 -6.39
N ASN A 82 1.81 9.62 -5.60
CA ASN A 82 2.16 11.05 -5.67
C ASN A 82 3.67 11.29 -5.68
N PHE A 83 4.47 10.30 -6.00
CA PHE A 83 5.92 10.42 -6.02
C PHE A 83 6.57 9.50 -7.04
N ALA A 84 7.80 9.87 -7.43
CA ALA A 84 8.72 8.98 -8.13
C ALA A 84 10.11 9.13 -7.49
N LYS A 85 10.75 8.01 -7.19
CA LYS A 85 12.07 7.94 -6.55
C LYS A 85 12.96 6.99 -7.32
N GLU A 86 14.23 7.36 -7.49
CA GLU A 86 15.22 6.50 -8.14
C GLU A 86 16.13 5.88 -7.07
N PHE A 87 16.59 4.66 -7.32
CA PHE A 87 17.50 3.94 -6.44
C PHE A 87 18.37 2.97 -7.25
N TYR A 88 19.44 2.50 -6.66
CA TYR A 88 20.31 1.49 -7.27
C TYR A 88 19.84 0.08 -6.93
N GLY A 89 19.75 -0.77 -7.93
CA GLY A 89 19.32 -2.16 -7.80
C GLY A 89 18.96 -2.77 -9.14
N THR A 90 18.57 -4.03 -9.11
CA THR A 90 18.10 -4.76 -10.30
C THR A 90 16.67 -5.29 -10.08
N MET A 91 15.96 -5.56 -11.18
CA MET A 91 14.64 -6.20 -11.11
C MET A 91 14.70 -7.57 -10.46
N THR A 92 15.80 -8.30 -10.66
CA THR A 92 16.04 -9.61 -10.07
C THR A 92 16.14 -9.52 -8.55
N ASP A 93 16.87 -8.54 -8.03
CA ASP A 93 17.01 -8.34 -6.57
C ASP A 93 15.66 -8.07 -5.92
N ILE A 94 14.82 -7.25 -6.59
CA ILE A 94 13.46 -6.97 -6.09
C ILE A 94 12.59 -8.23 -6.09
N GLN A 95 12.65 -9.03 -7.15
CA GLN A 95 11.89 -10.28 -7.24
C GLN A 95 12.33 -11.32 -6.20
N GLU A 96 13.63 -11.42 -5.91
CA GLU A 96 14.12 -12.31 -4.87
C GLU A 96 13.65 -11.87 -3.47
N LYS A 97 13.71 -10.57 -3.14
CA LYS A 97 13.18 -10.03 -1.89
C LYS A 97 11.68 -10.23 -1.75
N ASP A 98 10.93 -10.16 -2.85
CA ASP A 98 9.47 -10.29 -2.87
C ASP A 98 8.97 -11.75 -3.00
N LYS A 99 9.87 -12.72 -3.05
CA LYS A 99 9.55 -14.13 -3.34
C LYS A 99 8.52 -14.74 -2.37
N GLU A 100 8.61 -14.41 -1.09
CA GLU A 100 7.68 -14.91 -0.08
C GLU A 100 6.35 -14.13 -0.07
N THR A 101 6.42 -12.84 -0.25
CA THR A 101 5.25 -11.94 -0.15
C THR A 101 4.44 -11.83 -1.44
N GLN A 102 5.08 -12.06 -2.58
CA GLN A 102 4.49 -12.02 -3.92
C GLN A 102 3.61 -10.77 -4.16
N ARG A 103 4.12 -9.62 -3.79
CA ARG A 103 3.43 -8.33 -3.98
C ARG A 103 3.60 -7.77 -5.37
N PHE A 104 4.79 -8.01 -5.95
CA PHE A 104 5.13 -7.53 -7.28
C PHE A 104 5.01 -8.63 -8.32
N TYR A 105 4.64 -8.22 -9.52
CA TYR A 105 4.59 -9.08 -10.69
C TYR A 105 5.27 -8.43 -11.88
N LEU A 106 6.16 -9.16 -12.56
CA LEU A 106 6.85 -8.69 -13.76
C LEU A 106 5.88 -8.68 -14.94
N SER A 107 5.22 -7.56 -15.17
CA SER A 107 4.25 -7.36 -16.27
C SER A 107 4.92 -7.21 -17.62
N HIS A 108 6.10 -6.62 -17.64
CA HIS A 108 6.94 -6.39 -18.82
C HIS A 108 8.41 -6.52 -18.43
N LYS A 109 9.32 -6.72 -19.38
CA LYS A 109 10.77 -6.83 -19.10
C LYS A 109 11.34 -5.69 -18.25
N SER A 110 10.70 -4.53 -18.29
CA SER A 110 11.14 -3.31 -17.60
C SER A 110 10.17 -2.83 -16.51
N PHE A 111 9.13 -3.61 -16.15
CA PHE A 111 8.10 -3.17 -15.21
C PHE A 111 7.71 -4.27 -14.24
N LEU A 112 7.84 -3.98 -12.95
CA LEU A 112 7.30 -4.75 -11.83
C LEU A 112 6.09 -4.01 -11.26
N VAL A 113 4.89 -4.55 -11.41
CA VAL A 113 3.65 -3.94 -10.93
C VAL A 113 3.31 -4.43 -9.53
N ASN A 114 2.89 -3.53 -8.65
CA ASN A 114 2.32 -3.89 -7.36
C ASN A 114 0.89 -4.41 -7.58
N ILE A 115 0.70 -5.71 -7.42
CA ILE A 115 -0.58 -6.40 -7.69
C ILE A 115 -1.72 -5.81 -6.85
N GLY A 116 -1.43 -5.36 -5.62
CA GLY A 116 -2.42 -4.77 -4.71
C GLY A 116 -3.02 -3.46 -5.19
N ASN A 117 -2.30 -2.72 -6.04
CA ASN A 117 -2.71 -1.41 -6.54
C ASN A 117 -3.19 -1.43 -7.99
N VAL A 118 -3.20 -2.60 -8.64
CA VAL A 118 -3.75 -2.73 -10.00
C VAL A 118 -5.27 -2.60 -9.95
N ARG A 119 -5.81 -1.65 -10.70
CA ARG A 119 -7.26 -1.46 -10.87
C ARG A 119 -7.82 -2.37 -11.96
N GLU A 120 -7.20 -2.35 -13.13
CA GLU A 120 -7.65 -3.12 -14.29
C GLU A 120 -6.50 -3.41 -15.27
N ILE A 121 -6.76 -4.31 -16.23
CA ILE A 121 -5.86 -4.60 -17.34
C ILE A 121 -6.57 -4.22 -18.63
N ASP A 122 -6.09 -3.17 -19.30
CA ASP A 122 -6.56 -2.78 -20.63
C ASP A 122 -5.92 -3.70 -21.68
N ARG A 123 -6.70 -4.65 -22.17
CA ARG A 123 -6.23 -5.63 -23.16
C ARG A 123 -6.07 -5.04 -24.55
N LYS A 124 -6.81 -3.97 -24.87
CA LYS A 124 -6.73 -3.34 -26.19
C LYS A 124 -5.43 -2.58 -26.33
N LYS A 125 -5.07 -1.84 -25.28
CA LYS A 125 -3.83 -1.06 -25.22
C LYS A 125 -2.64 -1.85 -24.68
N MET A 126 -2.87 -3.05 -24.12
CA MET A 126 -1.84 -3.85 -23.46
C MET A 126 -1.17 -3.09 -22.30
N GLU A 127 -1.99 -2.54 -21.43
CA GLU A 127 -1.57 -1.75 -20.28
C GLU A 127 -2.20 -2.27 -18.98
N VAL A 128 -1.43 -2.13 -17.90
CA VAL A 128 -1.93 -2.20 -16.53
C VAL A 128 -2.32 -0.79 -16.10
N VAL A 129 -3.53 -0.64 -15.58
CA VAL A 129 -4.08 0.64 -15.14
C VAL A 129 -4.18 0.66 -13.63
N PHE A 130 -3.69 1.71 -13.03
CA PHE A 130 -3.78 2.02 -11.60
C PHE A 130 -4.79 3.14 -11.36
N TYR A 131 -5.02 3.49 -10.10
CA TYR A 131 -5.77 4.69 -9.75
C TYR A 131 -5.04 5.94 -10.25
N GLU A 132 -5.77 7.06 -10.42
CA GLU A 132 -5.24 8.34 -10.90
C GLU A 132 -4.58 8.26 -12.29
N ASP A 133 -5.10 7.36 -13.14
CA ASP A 133 -4.68 7.16 -14.53
C ASP A 133 -3.20 6.81 -14.76
N HIS A 134 -2.49 6.38 -13.72
CA HIS A 134 -1.17 5.78 -13.91
C HIS A 134 -1.28 4.49 -14.71
N ARG A 135 -0.37 4.31 -15.66
CA ARG A 135 -0.37 3.17 -16.59
C ARG A 135 1.04 2.65 -16.81
N CYS A 136 1.17 1.36 -17.02
CA CYS A 136 2.41 0.76 -17.47
C CYS A 136 2.14 -0.42 -18.43
N PRO A 137 3.08 -0.78 -19.29
CA PRO A 137 2.89 -1.84 -20.27
C PRO A 137 2.80 -3.24 -19.65
N ILE A 138 2.02 -4.10 -20.29
CA ILE A 138 2.00 -5.54 -20.01
C ILE A 138 2.18 -6.35 -21.28
N SER A 139 2.99 -7.39 -21.22
CA SER A 139 3.10 -8.32 -22.37
C SER A 139 1.94 -9.30 -22.42
N ARG A 140 1.55 -9.73 -23.63
CA ARG A 140 0.42 -10.64 -23.85
C ARG A 140 0.49 -11.90 -23.01
N LEU A 141 1.67 -12.52 -22.92
CA LEU A 141 1.89 -13.75 -22.16
C LEU A 141 1.71 -13.56 -20.64
N LYS A 142 1.87 -12.35 -20.15
CA LYS A 142 1.79 -12.02 -18.71
C LYS A 142 0.38 -11.69 -18.24
N THR A 143 -0.53 -11.35 -19.15
CA THR A 143 -1.89 -10.87 -18.85
C THR A 143 -2.72 -11.90 -18.08
N LYS A 144 -2.69 -13.18 -18.50
CA LYS A 144 -3.45 -14.25 -17.84
C LYS A 144 -3.04 -14.43 -16.38
N LYS A 145 -1.74 -14.52 -16.14
CA LYS A 145 -1.18 -14.74 -14.80
C LYS A 145 -1.46 -13.56 -13.86
N LEU A 146 -1.31 -12.33 -14.34
CA LEU A 146 -1.62 -11.14 -13.51
C LEU A 146 -3.08 -11.14 -13.08
N ARG A 147 -4.02 -11.49 -13.97
CA ARG A 147 -5.44 -11.58 -13.64
C ARG A 147 -5.73 -12.64 -12.57
N GLU A 148 -5.11 -13.81 -12.67
CA GLU A 148 -5.22 -14.86 -11.66
C GLU A 148 -4.72 -14.38 -10.28
N LEU A 149 -3.61 -13.63 -10.25
CA LEU A 149 -3.05 -13.06 -9.03
C LEU A 149 -3.95 -11.98 -8.42
N MET A 150 -4.55 -11.11 -9.24
CA MET A 150 -5.52 -10.11 -8.79
C MET A 150 -6.75 -10.78 -8.16
N ALA A 151 -7.30 -11.82 -8.80
CA ALA A 151 -8.47 -12.54 -8.29
C ALA A 151 -8.21 -13.24 -6.95
N LYS A 152 -6.99 -13.75 -6.73
CA LYS A 152 -6.59 -14.35 -5.43
C LYS A 152 -6.51 -13.33 -4.30
N LYS A 153 -6.09 -12.10 -4.59
CA LYS A 153 -6.00 -11.03 -3.56
C LYS A 153 -7.36 -10.48 -3.14
N GLN A 154 -8.37 -10.53 -4.00
CA GLN A 154 -9.73 -10.07 -3.66
C GLN A 154 -10.49 -11.06 -2.76
N LYS A 155 -9.99 -12.29 -2.60
CA LYS A 155 -10.62 -13.35 -1.78
C LYS A 155 -10.03 -13.47 -0.37
N LYS A 156 -9.04 -12.65 -0.02
CA LYS A 156 -8.46 -12.53 1.32
C LYS A 156 -8.93 -11.24 1.99
#